data_20616b3992c35b493ffb5cbb25b7fc0c
#
_entry.id   20616b3992c35b493ffb5cbb25b7fc0c
#
_cell.length_a   1.000
_cell.length_b   1.000
_cell.length_c   1.000
_cell.angle_alpha   90.00
_cell.angle_beta   90.00
_cell.angle_gamma   90.00
#
_symmetry.space_group_name_H-M   'P 1'
#
loop_
_entity.id
_entity.type
_entity.pdbx_description
1 polymer ?
#
loop_
_entity_poly.entity_id
_entity_poly.type
_entity_poly.pdbx_seq_one_letter_code
_entity_poly.pdbx_strand_id
1 'polypeptide(L)'
;MTDRLELCRAAVEDVRLALAQLPTRADREPVVGAGEGGDETTAIDAAVERAIVSRFEHAGIDGVLVSEEAGEVRLGLGGETRVVLDPIDGSLNAKRGIGFFSLSVAFADGSTMGDVDFGFVHDFGTEEEWTARRGEGAYLNGRVLDGERPKDRIEILAFEATRTASVAEKAGAVVDLAYRLRIMGSLALSLCHLAAGRVDAVCSLKPARSVDIAAAQLLVREQGLAIALPEAATPFEDAPLDVEGRSRVVAAGTAEVCAQLHAALSA
;
A
#
# COMPACT_ATOMS: atom_id res chain seq x y z
N MET A 1 -10.50 -23.24 -7.56
CA MET A 1 -10.11 -21.82 -7.35
C MET A 1 -8.97 -21.83 -6.34
N THR A 2 -7.81 -21.31 -6.71
CA THR A 2 -6.67 -21.18 -5.79
C THR A 2 -7.08 -20.22 -4.66
N ASP A 3 -6.80 -20.60 -3.41
CA ASP A 3 -7.07 -19.71 -2.27
C ASP A 3 -6.16 -18.47 -2.39
N ARG A 4 -6.76 -17.28 -2.47
CA ARG A 4 -6.05 -16.00 -2.61
C ARG A 4 -5.05 -15.78 -1.48
N LEU A 5 -5.38 -16.19 -0.26
CA LEU A 5 -4.50 -16.05 0.89
C LEU A 5 -3.25 -16.94 0.76
N GLU A 6 -3.44 -18.21 0.41
CA GLU A 6 -2.33 -19.13 0.21
C GLU A 6 -1.44 -18.71 -0.96
N LEU A 7 -2.03 -18.13 -2.00
CA LEU A 7 -1.28 -17.58 -3.12
C LEU A 7 -0.42 -16.38 -2.70
N CYS A 8 -0.97 -15.45 -1.90
CA CYS A 8 -0.22 -14.32 -1.37
C CYS A 8 0.91 -14.78 -0.43
N ARG A 9 0.67 -15.79 0.41
CA ARG A 9 1.72 -16.38 1.27
C ARG A 9 2.83 -17.02 0.43
N ALA A 10 2.48 -17.70 -0.65
CA ALA A 10 3.49 -18.23 -1.57
C ALA A 10 4.28 -17.11 -2.26
N ALA A 11 3.65 -16.00 -2.61
CA ALA A 11 4.34 -14.82 -3.14
C ALA A 11 5.31 -14.21 -2.11
N VAL A 12 4.97 -14.18 -0.82
CA VAL A 12 5.90 -13.75 0.25
C VAL A 12 7.18 -14.60 0.26
N GLU A 13 7.05 -15.93 0.11
CA GLU A 13 8.22 -16.81 0.03
C GLU A 13 9.07 -16.53 -1.23
N ASP A 14 8.44 -16.23 -2.37
CA ASP A 14 9.16 -15.85 -3.58
C ASP A 14 9.93 -14.52 -3.39
N VAL A 15 9.32 -13.54 -2.70
CA VAL A 15 10.02 -12.28 -2.32
C VAL A 15 11.22 -12.57 -1.43
N ARG A 16 11.06 -13.42 -0.40
CA ARG A 16 12.18 -13.80 0.49
C ARG A 16 13.32 -14.44 -0.28
N LEU A 17 13.01 -15.33 -1.23
CA LEU A 17 14.03 -15.96 -2.07
C LEU A 17 14.73 -14.94 -2.97
N ALA A 18 14.01 -13.99 -3.56
CA ALA A 18 14.59 -12.91 -4.37
C ALA A 18 15.50 -12.00 -3.51
N LEU A 19 15.05 -11.62 -2.32
CA LEU A 19 15.85 -10.83 -1.38
C LEU A 19 17.13 -11.55 -0.94
N ALA A 20 17.06 -12.86 -0.72
CA ALA A 20 18.24 -13.69 -0.36
C ALA A 20 19.26 -13.79 -1.49
N GLN A 21 18.85 -13.69 -2.76
CA GLN A 21 19.74 -13.64 -3.91
C GLN A 21 20.44 -12.29 -4.08
N LEU A 22 19.93 -11.23 -3.45
CA LEU A 22 20.46 -9.87 -3.48
C LEU A 22 20.80 -9.43 -2.03
N PRO A 23 21.83 -10.04 -1.41
CA PRO A 23 22.07 -9.90 0.03
C PRO A 23 22.58 -8.51 0.44
N THR A 24 23.26 -7.80 -0.47
CA THR A 24 23.89 -6.53 -0.15
C THR A 24 23.16 -5.34 -0.82
N ARG A 25 23.39 -4.17 -0.26
CA ARG A 25 22.93 -2.91 -0.86
C ARG A 25 23.42 -2.76 -2.32
N ALA A 26 24.67 -3.11 -2.59
CA ALA A 26 25.26 -3.02 -3.92
C ALA A 26 24.55 -3.93 -4.93
N ASP A 27 23.98 -5.04 -4.49
CA ASP A 27 23.20 -5.95 -5.33
C ASP A 27 21.79 -5.41 -5.61
N ARG A 28 21.21 -4.66 -4.67
CA ARG A 28 19.79 -4.20 -4.70
C ARG A 28 19.58 -2.89 -5.43
N GLU A 29 20.53 -1.92 -5.30
CA GLU A 29 20.39 -0.55 -5.79
C GLU A 29 20.62 -0.32 -7.29
N PRO A 30 21.32 -1.16 -8.07
CA PRO A 30 21.51 -0.86 -9.50
C PRO A 30 20.19 -0.63 -10.22
N VAL A 31 20.07 0.50 -10.92
CA VAL A 31 18.94 0.80 -11.80
C VAL A 31 19.04 -0.09 -13.03
N VAL A 32 18.00 -0.86 -13.32
CA VAL A 32 17.95 -1.83 -14.42
C VAL A 32 16.93 -1.47 -15.49
N GLY A 33 16.07 -0.48 -15.22
CA GLY A 33 15.02 -0.04 -16.14
C GLY A 33 14.28 1.18 -15.64
N ALA A 34 13.19 1.50 -16.34
CA ALA A 34 12.18 2.46 -15.91
C ALA A 34 10.85 1.71 -15.73
N GLY A 35 10.20 1.91 -14.59
CA GLY A 35 8.89 1.34 -14.32
C GLY A 35 7.78 2.10 -15.05
N GLU A 36 6.72 1.41 -15.41
CA GLU A 36 5.52 2.02 -16.02
C GLU A 36 4.86 3.02 -15.06
N GLY A 37 5.05 2.87 -13.76
CA GLY A 37 4.65 3.83 -12.73
C GLY A 37 5.41 5.15 -12.73
N GLY A 38 6.49 5.28 -13.55
CA GLY A 38 7.26 6.50 -13.77
C GLY A 38 8.47 6.70 -12.84
N ASP A 39 8.75 5.76 -11.95
CA ASP A 39 9.95 5.74 -11.11
C ASP A 39 11.04 4.82 -11.74
N GLU A 40 12.29 4.89 -11.26
CA GLU A 40 13.38 4.02 -11.71
C GLU A 40 13.24 2.62 -11.10
N THR A 41 13.18 1.58 -11.95
CA THR A 41 13.20 0.18 -11.52
C THR A 41 14.60 -0.23 -11.11
N THR A 42 14.76 -0.68 -9.89
CA THR A 42 16.05 -1.22 -9.44
C THR A 42 16.12 -2.75 -9.52
N ALA A 43 17.31 -3.31 -9.31
CA ALA A 43 17.54 -4.75 -9.41
C ALA A 43 16.63 -5.56 -8.47
N ILE A 44 16.40 -5.06 -7.25
CA ILE A 44 15.52 -5.72 -6.28
C ILE A 44 14.04 -5.64 -6.73
N ASP A 45 13.56 -4.48 -7.18
CA ASP A 45 12.18 -4.27 -7.61
C ASP A 45 11.86 -5.21 -8.79
N ALA A 46 12.73 -5.22 -9.81
CA ALA A 46 12.58 -6.10 -10.97
C ALA A 46 12.67 -7.60 -10.62
N ALA A 47 13.51 -8.00 -9.67
CA ALA A 47 13.64 -9.41 -9.30
C ALA A 47 12.40 -9.90 -8.56
N VAL A 48 11.90 -9.10 -7.61
CA VAL A 48 10.72 -9.43 -6.81
C VAL A 48 9.47 -9.46 -7.68
N GLU A 49 9.24 -8.44 -8.51
CA GLU A 49 8.08 -8.40 -9.37
C GLU A 49 8.02 -9.61 -10.31
N ARG A 50 9.13 -9.93 -11.01
CA ARG A 50 9.17 -11.12 -11.88
C ARG A 50 8.82 -12.41 -11.14
N ALA A 51 9.27 -12.58 -9.90
CA ALA A 51 8.98 -13.76 -9.10
C ALA A 51 7.47 -13.87 -8.80
N ILE A 52 6.84 -12.76 -8.41
CA ILE A 52 5.41 -12.71 -8.07
C ILE A 52 4.54 -12.89 -9.32
N VAL A 53 4.86 -12.19 -10.43
CA VAL A 53 4.13 -12.33 -11.69
C VAL A 53 4.16 -13.78 -12.17
N SER A 54 5.33 -14.42 -12.16
CA SER A 54 5.47 -15.83 -12.50
C SER A 54 4.63 -16.73 -11.59
N ARG A 55 4.54 -16.43 -10.30
CA ARG A 55 3.67 -17.15 -9.35
C ARG A 55 2.20 -17.07 -9.74
N PHE A 56 1.73 -15.88 -10.08
CA PHE A 56 0.33 -15.66 -10.45
C PHE A 56 -0.03 -16.32 -11.78
N GLU A 57 0.87 -16.28 -12.77
CA GLU A 57 0.71 -17.00 -14.03
C GLU A 57 0.62 -18.53 -13.82
N HIS A 58 1.51 -19.10 -13.02
CA HIS A 58 1.50 -20.54 -12.70
C HIS A 58 0.28 -20.97 -11.88
N ALA A 59 -0.28 -20.07 -11.09
CA ALA A 59 -1.52 -20.33 -10.36
C ALA A 59 -2.76 -20.34 -11.25
N GLY A 60 -2.62 -19.95 -12.52
CA GLY A 60 -3.71 -19.94 -13.49
C GLY A 60 -4.79 -18.89 -13.18
N ILE A 61 -4.36 -17.70 -12.71
CA ILE A 61 -5.27 -16.59 -12.53
C ILE A 61 -5.60 -15.99 -13.89
N ASP A 62 -6.90 -15.83 -14.15
CA ASP A 62 -7.40 -15.07 -15.30
C ASP A 62 -7.76 -13.65 -14.86
N GLY A 63 -7.29 -12.63 -15.58
CA GLY A 63 -7.58 -11.25 -15.26
C GLY A 63 -6.55 -10.26 -15.79
N VAL A 64 -6.40 -9.13 -15.08
CA VAL A 64 -5.42 -8.08 -15.35
C VAL A 64 -4.61 -7.84 -14.08
N LEU A 65 -3.29 -7.95 -14.19
CA LEU A 65 -2.37 -7.47 -13.17
C LEU A 65 -2.12 -5.98 -13.39
N VAL A 66 -2.24 -5.20 -12.32
CA VAL A 66 -1.84 -3.80 -12.27
C VAL A 66 -0.67 -3.70 -11.31
N SER A 67 0.52 -3.43 -11.81
CA SER A 67 1.76 -3.42 -11.01
C SER A 67 2.56 -2.15 -11.24
N GLU A 68 3.35 -1.78 -10.23
CA GLU A 68 4.17 -0.56 -10.26
C GLU A 68 5.18 -0.57 -11.40
N GLU A 69 5.87 -1.70 -11.61
CA GLU A 69 6.97 -1.81 -12.56
C GLU A 69 6.51 -2.23 -13.95
N ALA A 70 5.58 -3.21 -14.04
CA ALA A 70 5.11 -3.77 -15.30
C ALA A 70 3.88 -3.05 -15.88
N GLY A 71 3.23 -2.17 -15.13
CA GLY A 71 1.98 -1.54 -15.56
C GLY A 71 0.80 -2.51 -15.58
N GLU A 72 -0.05 -2.43 -16.61
CA GLU A 72 -1.15 -3.36 -16.81
C GLU A 72 -0.73 -4.56 -17.66
N VAL A 73 -0.77 -5.76 -17.08
CA VAL A 73 -0.40 -7.02 -17.74
C VAL A 73 -1.58 -7.98 -17.71
N ARG A 74 -1.89 -8.59 -18.87
CA ARG A 74 -2.91 -9.63 -18.96
C ARG A 74 -2.41 -10.91 -18.30
N LEU A 75 -3.22 -11.46 -17.37
CA LEU A 75 -3.01 -12.79 -16.80
C LEU A 75 -3.95 -13.81 -17.46
N GLY A 76 -3.41 -14.97 -17.81
CA GLY A 76 -4.18 -16.09 -18.36
C GLY A 76 -5.06 -15.71 -19.56
N LEU A 77 -6.35 -16.03 -19.47
CA LEU A 77 -7.33 -15.69 -20.50
C LEU A 77 -7.78 -14.23 -20.45
N GLY A 78 -7.34 -13.46 -19.46
CA GLY A 78 -7.87 -12.12 -19.15
C GLY A 78 -9.20 -12.20 -18.41
N GLY A 79 -9.90 -11.07 -18.28
CA GLY A 79 -11.20 -11.01 -17.58
C GLY A 79 -11.34 -9.70 -16.81
N GLU A 80 -12.39 -9.61 -15.99
CA GLU A 80 -12.70 -8.42 -15.19
C GLU A 80 -11.95 -8.37 -13.86
N THR A 81 -11.48 -9.53 -13.36
CA THR A 81 -10.69 -9.59 -12.12
C THR A 81 -9.39 -8.78 -12.27
N ARG A 82 -9.14 -7.87 -11.34
CA ARG A 82 -7.87 -7.17 -11.24
C ARG A 82 -7.07 -7.67 -10.05
N VAL A 83 -5.77 -7.84 -10.26
CA VAL A 83 -4.79 -8.07 -9.19
C VAL A 83 -3.91 -6.84 -9.14
N VAL A 84 -3.99 -6.07 -8.06
CA VAL A 84 -3.23 -4.83 -7.89
C VAL A 84 -2.06 -5.13 -6.96
N LEU A 85 -0.85 -4.89 -7.46
CA LEU A 85 0.39 -5.32 -6.84
C LEU A 85 1.36 -4.15 -6.65
N ASP A 86 1.80 -3.95 -5.42
CA ASP A 86 3.07 -3.31 -5.12
C ASP A 86 4.02 -4.38 -4.57
N PRO A 87 5.05 -4.77 -5.34
CA PRO A 87 5.97 -5.84 -4.95
C PRO A 87 6.79 -5.49 -3.71
N ILE A 88 7.16 -4.22 -3.55
CA ILE A 88 7.94 -3.71 -2.41
C ILE A 88 7.52 -2.28 -2.08
N ASP A 89 6.43 -2.09 -1.35
CA ASP A 89 6.14 -0.79 -0.76
C ASP A 89 7.17 -0.45 0.32
N GLY A 90 7.89 0.65 0.12
CA GLY A 90 9.06 1.00 0.93
C GLY A 90 10.39 0.51 0.33
N SER A 91 10.54 0.50 -1.00
CA SER A 91 11.73 0.02 -1.73
C SER A 91 13.04 0.61 -1.21
N LEU A 92 13.08 1.89 -0.82
CA LEU A 92 14.28 2.49 -0.24
C LEU A 92 14.68 1.83 1.09
N ASN A 93 13.71 1.48 1.93
CA ASN A 93 13.95 0.77 3.18
C ASN A 93 14.48 -0.63 2.90
N ALA A 94 13.86 -1.37 1.98
CA ALA A 94 14.28 -2.70 1.56
C ALA A 94 15.72 -2.68 1.02
N LYS A 95 16.07 -1.71 0.15
CA LYS A 95 17.43 -1.52 -0.38
C LYS A 95 18.47 -1.29 0.72
N ARG A 96 18.08 -0.60 1.79
CA ARG A 96 18.96 -0.23 2.91
C ARG A 96 18.94 -1.21 4.08
N GLY A 97 18.08 -2.25 4.03
CA GLY A 97 17.90 -3.22 5.13
C GLY A 97 17.19 -2.62 6.36
N ILE A 98 16.37 -1.58 6.15
CA ILE A 98 15.50 -1.03 7.18
C ILE A 98 14.22 -1.85 7.18
N GLY A 99 13.88 -2.49 8.32
CA GLY A 99 12.74 -3.39 8.45
C GLY A 99 11.39 -2.67 8.52
N PHE A 100 11.06 -1.87 7.53
CA PHE A 100 9.73 -1.25 7.36
C PHE A 100 9.41 -1.16 5.87
N PHE A 101 9.08 -2.29 5.28
CA PHE A 101 8.67 -2.44 3.88
C PHE A 101 7.79 -3.68 3.74
N SER A 102 6.95 -3.72 2.72
CA SER A 102 5.91 -4.74 2.58
C SER A 102 5.71 -5.21 1.14
N LEU A 103 5.11 -6.40 1.01
CA LEU A 103 4.38 -6.83 -0.17
C LEU A 103 2.93 -6.41 0.01
N SER A 104 2.33 -5.75 -0.98
CA SER A 104 0.93 -5.33 -0.99
C SER A 104 0.21 -5.91 -2.20
N VAL A 105 -0.84 -6.71 -1.97
CA VAL A 105 -1.63 -7.37 -3.03
C VAL A 105 -3.11 -7.16 -2.77
N ALA A 106 -3.83 -6.63 -3.75
CA ALA A 106 -5.29 -6.57 -3.73
C ALA A 106 -5.89 -7.37 -4.87
N PHE A 107 -7.05 -7.96 -4.63
CA PHE A 107 -7.91 -8.53 -5.66
C PHE A 107 -9.19 -7.71 -5.74
N ALA A 108 -9.68 -7.49 -6.96
CA ALA A 108 -10.88 -6.74 -7.23
C ALA A 108 -11.72 -7.42 -8.31
N ASP A 109 -13.05 -7.35 -8.18
CA ASP A 109 -14.01 -7.87 -9.15
C ASP A 109 -14.36 -6.85 -10.26
N GLY A 110 -13.62 -5.74 -10.32
CA GLY A 110 -13.79 -4.66 -11.28
C GLY A 110 -12.56 -3.75 -11.30
N SER A 111 -12.73 -2.50 -11.74
CA SER A 111 -11.61 -1.61 -12.05
C SER A 111 -11.46 -0.41 -11.13
N THR A 112 -12.19 -0.36 -10.01
CA THR A 112 -12.19 0.77 -9.08
C THR A 112 -11.81 0.37 -7.66
N MET A 113 -11.46 1.34 -6.82
CA MET A 113 -11.16 1.12 -5.40
C MET A 113 -12.32 0.45 -4.65
N GLY A 114 -13.57 0.75 -5.03
CA GLY A 114 -14.77 0.12 -4.48
C GLY A 114 -14.93 -1.35 -4.84
N ASP A 115 -14.30 -1.79 -5.93
CA ASP A 115 -14.37 -3.19 -6.39
C ASP A 115 -13.38 -4.11 -5.66
N VAL A 116 -12.44 -3.57 -4.88
CA VAL A 116 -11.50 -4.39 -4.10
C VAL A 116 -12.27 -5.25 -3.09
N ASP A 117 -12.13 -6.56 -3.18
CA ASP A 117 -12.82 -7.54 -2.35
C ASP A 117 -11.89 -8.32 -1.42
N PHE A 118 -10.59 -8.32 -1.70
CA PHE A 118 -9.56 -8.91 -0.85
C PHE A 118 -8.28 -8.07 -0.85
N GLY A 119 -7.76 -7.78 0.34
CA GLY A 119 -6.48 -7.10 0.55
C GLY A 119 -5.54 -7.95 1.40
N PHE A 120 -4.27 -7.95 1.01
CA PHE A 120 -3.17 -8.63 1.70
C PHE A 120 -1.96 -7.70 1.75
N VAL A 121 -1.40 -7.52 2.96
CA VAL A 121 -0.13 -6.82 3.16
C VAL A 121 0.74 -7.65 4.09
N HIS A 122 2.00 -7.89 3.71
CA HIS A 122 2.97 -8.58 4.54
C HIS A 122 4.13 -7.66 4.89
N ASP A 123 4.36 -7.43 6.17
CA ASP A 123 5.49 -6.66 6.70
C ASP A 123 6.72 -7.57 6.86
N PHE A 124 7.76 -7.33 6.08
CA PHE A 124 9.01 -8.10 6.15
C PHE A 124 9.90 -7.74 7.35
N GLY A 125 9.58 -6.69 8.08
CA GLY A 125 10.34 -6.30 9.27
C GLY A 125 9.85 -6.96 10.54
N THR A 126 8.52 -7.06 10.69
CA THR A 126 7.87 -7.65 11.87
C THR A 126 7.29 -9.03 11.61
N GLU A 127 7.28 -9.48 10.36
CA GLU A 127 6.63 -10.72 9.90
C GLU A 127 5.11 -10.72 10.15
N GLU A 128 4.50 -9.54 10.21
CA GLU A 128 3.05 -9.39 10.37
C GLU A 128 2.34 -9.56 9.03
N GLU A 129 1.28 -10.39 9.05
CA GLU A 129 0.38 -10.62 7.93
C GLU A 129 -0.94 -9.89 8.17
N TRP A 130 -1.28 -8.96 7.28
CA TRP A 130 -2.48 -8.15 7.33
C TRP A 130 -3.42 -8.57 6.21
N THR A 131 -4.67 -8.86 6.51
CA THR A 131 -5.66 -9.26 5.51
C THR A 131 -6.99 -8.58 5.76
N ALA A 132 -7.74 -8.32 4.67
CA ALA A 132 -9.12 -7.90 4.75
C ALA A 132 -9.94 -8.55 3.64
N ARG A 133 -11.22 -8.79 3.92
CA ARG A 133 -12.22 -9.19 2.93
C ARG A 133 -13.42 -8.26 3.03
N ARG A 134 -13.90 -7.80 1.91
CA ARG A 134 -15.03 -6.88 1.86
C ARG A 134 -16.26 -7.48 2.58
N GLY A 135 -16.70 -6.76 3.63
CA GLY A 135 -17.81 -7.17 4.47
C GLY A 135 -17.53 -8.29 5.47
N GLU A 136 -16.28 -8.75 5.58
CA GLU A 136 -15.90 -9.81 6.52
C GLU A 136 -14.90 -9.32 7.59
N GLY A 137 -14.48 -8.04 7.51
CA GLY A 137 -13.56 -7.42 8.45
C GLY A 137 -12.09 -7.51 8.06
N ALA A 138 -11.23 -6.98 8.95
CA ALA A 138 -9.79 -6.96 8.80
C ALA A 138 -9.11 -7.81 9.89
N TYR A 139 -7.94 -8.35 9.56
CA TYR A 139 -7.23 -9.33 10.39
C TYR A 139 -5.74 -9.02 10.45
N LEU A 140 -5.13 -9.28 11.60
CA LEU A 140 -3.69 -9.31 11.81
C LEU A 140 -3.28 -10.72 12.24
N ASN A 141 -2.40 -11.37 11.48
CA ASN A 141 -1.95 -12.76 11.74
C ASN A 141 -3.13 -13.73 11.95
N GLY A 142 -4.18 -13.59 11.14
CA GLY A 142 -5.39 -14.39 11.19
C GLY A 142 -6.32 -14.10 12.38
N ARG A 143 -6.03 -13.07 13.20
CA ARG A 143 -6.89 -12.60 14.28
C ARG A 143 -7.63 -11.35 13.86
N VAL A 144 -8.93 -11.32 14.12
CA VAL A 144 -9.75 -10.14 13.83
C VAL A 144 -9.16 -8.91 14.51
N LEU A 145 -9.07 -7.82 13.77
CA LEU A 145 -8.80 -6.50 14.33
C LEU A 145 -10.09 -6.02 15.02
N ASP A 146 -10.10 -6.02 16.34
CA ASP A 146 -11.31 -5.82 17.15
C ASP A 146 -11.28 -4.53 17.97
N GLY A 147 -10.98 -3.43 17.35
CA GLY A 147 -11.50 -2.24 17.91
C GLY A 147 -10.62 -1.30 18.69
N GLU A 148 -9.31 -1.36 18.59
CA GLU A 148 -8.53 -0.17 18.96
C GLU A 148 -8.77 0.90 17.88
N ARG A 149 -9.67 1.83 18.19
CA ARG A 149 -9.95 2.93 17.28
C ARG A 149 -8.94 4.04 17.46
N PRO A 150 -8.57 4.75 16.37
CA PRO A 150 -7.81 5.98 16.45
C PRO A 150 -8.48 6.95 17.44
N LYS A 151 -7.65 7.68 18.19
CA LYS A 151 -8.13 8.68 19.13
C LYS A 151 -8.76 9.87 18.40
N ASP A 152 -9.74 10.53 19.00
CA ASP A 152 -10.33 11.78 18.46
C ASP A 152 -9.27 12.87 18.27
N ARG A 153 -8.24 12.87 19.13
CA ARG A 153 -7.07 13.74 19.00
C ARG A 153 -5.92 12.93 18.43
N ILE A 154 -5.34 13.40 17.32
CA ILE A 154 -4.19 12.77 16.67
C ILE A 154 -2.96 12.86 17.59
N GLU A 155 -2.63 11.77 18.26
CA GLU A 155 -1.39 11.66 19.03
C GLU A 155 -0.21 11.33 18.11
N ILE A 156 -0.43 10.41 17.17
CA ILE A 156 0.56 9.97 16.19
C ILE A 156 -0.04 10.10 14.79
N LEU A 157 0.56 10.96 13.97
CA LEU A 157 0.31 11.07 12.54
C LEU A 157 1.44 10.37 11.78
N ALA A 158 1.11 9.34 10.99
CA ALA A 158 2.02 8.83 9.97
C ALA A 158 2.04 9.81 8.79
N PHE A 159 3.20 10.40 8.56
CA PHE A 159 3.39 11.49 7.61
C PHE A 159 4.29 11.00 6.49
N GLU A 160 3.70 10.30 5.53
CA GLU A 160 4.48 9.59 4.52
C GLU A 160 4.99 10.54 3.44
N ALA A 161 6.31 10.66 3.40
CA ALA A 161 7.04 11.50 2.46
C ALA A 161 8.43 10.93 2.19
N THR A 162 8.88 11.10 0.96
CA THR A 162 10.22 10.64 0.56
C THR A 162 11.26 11.76 0.58
N ARG A 163 10.85 13.03 0.63
CA ARG A 163 11.76 14.19 0.51
C ARG A 163 11.69 15.07 1.75
N THR A 164 12.85 15.39 2.30
CA THR A 164 12.99 16.32 3.43
C THR A 164 12.34 17.68 3.19
N ALA A 165 12.43 18.21 1.95
CA ALA A 165 11.81 19.47 1.58
C ALA A 165 10.28 19.46 1.77
N SER A 166 9.61 18.40 1.35
CA SER A 166 8.15 18.24 1.52
C SER A 166 7.76 18.19 3.00
N VAL A 167 8.56 17.48 3.81
CA VAL A 167 8.34 17.42 5.26
C VAL A 167 8.53 18.81 5.90
N ALA A 168 9.63 19.51 5.58
CA ALA A 168 9.91 20.82 6.12
C ALA A 168 8.83 21.86 5.75
N GLU A 169 8.31 21.78 4.53
CA GLU A 169 7.25 22.67 4.06
C GLU A 169 5.92 22.43 4.79
N LYS A 170 5.53 21.17 5.02
CA LYS A 170 4.19 20.81 5.49
C LYS A 170 4.10 20.45 6.97
N ALA A 171 5.23 20.18 7.65
CA ALA A 171 5.21 19.85 9.09
C ALA A 171 4.60 20.96 9.95
N GLY A 172 4.86 22.23 9.62
CA GLY A 172 4.27 23.38 10.32
C GLY A 172 2.74 23.43 10.24
N ALA A 173 2.16 22.95 9.16
CA ALA A 173 0.71 22.99 8.93
C ALA A 173 -0.07 22.03 9.86
N VAL A 174 0.57 21.01 10.40
CA VAL A 174 -0.08 19.99 11.25
C VAL A 174 0.25 20.14 12.75
N VAL A 175 0.97 21.18 13.17
CA VAL A 175 1.40 21.39 14.57
C VAL A 175 0.22 21.40 15.55
N ASP A 176 -0.90 22.03 15.18
CA ASP A 176 -2.08 22.11 16.04
C ASP A 176 -3.03 20.90 15.89
N LEU A 177 -2.79 20.03 14.91
CA LEU A 177 -3.62 18.86 14.63
C LEU A 177 -3.01 17.57 15.17
N ALA A 178 -1.69 17.41 15.11
CA ALA A 178 -0.98 16.20 15.50
C ALA A 178 0.12 16.47 16.49
N TYR A 179 0.24 15.59 17.50
CA TYR A 179 1.26 15.77 18.54
C TYR A 179 2.63 15.21 18.17
N ARG A 180 2.66 14.08 17.45
CA ARG A 180 3.91 13.42 17.02
C ARG A 180 3.80 12.97 15.58
N LEU A 181 4.89 13.10 14.83
CA LEU A 181 5.01 12.58 13.48
C LEU A 181 5.79 11.27 13.47
N ARG A 182 5.39 10.37 12.55
CA ARG A 182 6.18 9.21 12.13
C ARG A 182 6.33 9.27 10.62
N ILE A 183 7.57 9.11 10.14
CA ILE A 183 7.89 9.08 8.71
C ILE A 183 8.61 7.76 8.51
N MET A 184 7.88 6.74 8.10
CA MET A 184 8.38 5.37 8.15
C MET A 184 8.75 4.82 6.76
N GLY A 185 8.13 5.34 5.69
CA GLY A 185 8.54 5.09 4.32
C GLY A 185 7.84 3.91 3.63
N SER A 186 6.70 3.45 4.16
CA SER A 186 5.77 2.51 3.54
C SER A 186 4.35 3.00 3.79
N LEU A 187 3.62 3.33 2.73
CA LEU A 187 2.25 3.83 2.85
C LEU A 187 1.28 2.71 3.18
N ALA A 188 1.45 1.53 2.58
CA ALA A 188 0.61 0.37 2.88
C ALA A 188 0.72 -0.02 4.36
N LEU A 189 1.94 -0.11 4.91
CA LEU A 189 2.12 -0.41 6.34
C LEU A 189 1.55 0.68 7.24
N SER A 190 1.72 1.95 6.88
CA SER A 190 1.15 3.06 7.66
C SER A 190 -0.38 2.99 7.72
N LEU A 191 -1.04 2.61 6.63
CA LEU A 191 -2.49 2.35 6.60
C LEU A 191 -2.87 1.10 7.42
N CYS A 192 -2.07 0.03 7.38
CA CYS A 192 -2.27 -1.14 8.25
C CYS A 192 -2.16 -0.77 9.73
N HIS A 193 -1.17 0.05 10.09
CA HIS A 193 -1.02 0.54 11.46
C HIS A 193 -2.19 1.45 11.90
N LEU A 194 -2.78 2.23 10.97
CA LEU A 194 -4.00 2.97 11.24
C LEU A 194 -5.18 2.03 11.51
N ALA A 195 -5.37 1.01 10.66
CA ALA A 195 -6.43 0.02 10.85
C ALA A 195 -6.33 -0.70 12.20
N ALA A 196 -5.13 -0.88 12.75
CA ALA A 196 -4.90 -1.47 14.06
C ALA A 196 -4.87 -0.46 15.22
N GLY A 197 -5.14 0.83 14.98
CA GLY A 197 -5.10 1.87 16.02
C GLY A 197 -3.69 2.17 16.56
N ARG A 198 -2.62 1.76 15.87
CA ARG A 198 -1.23 2.04 16.27
C ARG A 198 -0.79 3.46 15.92
N VAL A 199 -1.44 4.06 14.91
CA VAL A 199 -1.38 5.49 14.58
C VAL A 199 -2.80 6.01 14.47
N ASP A 200 -3.00 7.32 14.65
CA ASP A 200 -4.33 7.92 14.67
C ASP A 200 -4.75 8.49 13.31
N ALA A 201 -3.78 8.78 12.46
CA ALA A 201 -4.02 9.25 11.09
C ALA A 201 -2.81 8.97 10.19
N VAL A 202 -3.06 8.98 8.88
CA VAL A 202 -2.04 8.85 7.83
C VAL A 202 -2.24 9.97 6.80
N CYS A 203 -1.16 10.63 6.42
CA CYS A 203 -1.14 11.56 5.29
C CYS A 203 0.05 11.26 4.39
N SER A 204 -0.16 11.10 3.09
CA SER A 204 0.94 11.12 2.14
C SER A 204 1.20 12.55 1.64
N LEU A 205 2.46 12.95 1.52
CA LEU A 205 2.88 14.24 0.94
C LEU A 205 3.22 14.12 -0.53
N LYS A 206 3.57 12.93 -0.99
CA LYS A 206 3.68 12.57 -2.40
C LYS A 206 2.32 12.01 -2.85
N PRO A 207 1.82 12.38 -4.02
CA PRO A 207 0.66 11.71 -4.61
C PRO A 207 0.93 10.20 -4.77
N ALA A 208 0.03 9.38 -4.25
CA ALA A 208 0.08 7.93 -4.31
C ALA A 208 -0.65 7.40 -5.56
N ARG A 209 -0.33 6.19 -5.95
CA ARG A 209 -1.00 5.40 -6.99
C ARG A 209 -1.97 4.42 -6.37
N SER A 210 -2.77 3.78 -7.19
CA SER A 210 -3.66 2.71 -6.74
C SER A 210 -2.88 1.55 -6.11
N VAL A 211 -1.75 1.16 -6.68
CA VAL A 211 -0.89 0.06 -6.21
C VAL A 211 -0.38 0.29 -4.78
N ASP A 212 -0.08 1.53 -4.42
CA ASP A 212 0.43 1.90 -3.09
C ASP A 212 -0.62 1.70 -1.98
N ILE A 213 -1.92 1.63 -2.30
CA ILE A 213 -2.99 1.66 -1.30
C ILE A 213 -4.09 0.60 -1.46
N ALA A 214 -4.24 -0.04 -2.63
CA ALA A 214 -5.40 -0.88 -2.95
C ALA A 214 -5.67 -1.97 -1.90
N ALA A 215 -4.66 -2.63 -1.38
CA ALA A 215 -4.83 -3.64 -0.34
C ALA A 215 -5.14 -3.01 1.02
N ALA A 216 -4.31 -2.05 1.45
CA ALA A 216 -4.41 -1.48 2.78
C ALA A 216 -5.64 -0.60 3.00
N GLN A 217 -6.18 0.05 1.94
CA GLN A 217 -7.43 0.81 2.04
C GLN A 217 -8.60 -0.08 2.47
N LEU A 218 -8.62 -1.36 2.05
CA LEU A 218 -9.68 -2.27 2.46
C LEU A 218 -9.62 -2.54 3.96
N LEU A 219 -8.41 -2.70 4.55
CA LEU A 219 -8.27 -2.84 6.01
C LEU A 219 -8.82 -1.62 6.75
N VAL A 220 -8.48 -0.41 6.28
CA VAL A 220 -8.96 0.85 6.86
C VAL A 220 -10.50 0.91 6.83
N ARG A 221 -11.10 0.57 5.69
CA ARG A 221 -12.56 0.63 5.49
C ARG A 221 -13.32 -0.45 6.27
N GLU A 222 -12.79 -1.66 6.34
CA GLU A 222 -13.37 -2.75 7.13
C GLU A 222 -13.31 -2.46 8.65
N GLN A 223 -12.45 -1.56 9.09
CA GLN A 223 -12.46 -1.02 10.46
C GLN A 223 -13.43 0.16 10.64
N GLY A 224 -14.16 0.56 9.58
CA GLY A 224 -15.08 1.70 9.61
C GLY A 224 -14.37 3.05 9.74
N LEU A 225 -13.09 3.13 9.34
CA LEU A 225 -12.31 4.34 9.33
C LEU A 225 -12.46 5.06 7.99
N ALA A 226 -12.12 6.35 7.96
CA ALA A 226 -12.20 7.17 6.77
C ALA A 226 -10.87 7.16 6.00
N ILE A 227 -10.97 7.12 4.66
CA ILE A 227 -9.86 7.32 3.73
C ILE A 227 -10.35 8.18 2.56
N ALA A 228 -9.51 9.09 2.07
CA ALA A 228 -9.82 10.01 0.99
C ALA A 228 -8.64 10.20 0.05
N LEU A 229 -8.96 10.47 -1.20
CA LEU A 229 -8.05 10.88 -2.27
C LEU A 229 -8.44 12.31 -2.70
N PRO A 230 -8.00 13.35 -1.98
CA PRO A 230 -8.55 14.69 -2.11
C PRO A 230 -8.27 15.38 -3.45
N GLU A 231 -7.28 14.93 -4.21
CA GLU A 231 -6.99 15.45 -5.56
C GLU A 231 -7.53 14.54 -6.68
N ALA A 232 -8.15 13.40 -6.35
CA ALA A 232 -8.76 12.54 -7.36
C ALA A 232 -9.95 13.24 -8.05
N ALA A 233 -10.13 12.99 -9.34
CA ALA A 233 -11.22 13.55 -10.12
C ALA A 233 -12.58 12.91 -9.79
N THR A 234 -12.56 11.72 -9.18
CA THR A 234 -13.73 10.92 -8.82
C THR A 234 -13.81 10.71 -7.31
N PRO A 235 -14.98 10.35 -6.76
CA PRO A 235 -15.08 9.84 -5.39
C PRO A 235 -14.12 8.66 -5.16
N PHE A 236 -13.74 8.42 -3.90
CA PHE A 236 -12.80 7.36 -3.54
C PHE A 236 -13.18 5.98 -4.12
N GLU A 237 -14.46 5.63 -4.02
CA GLU A 237 -14.99 4.34 -4.49
C GLU A 237 -14.82 4.14 -6.01
N ASP A 238 -14.94 5.24 -6.77
CA ASP A 238 -14.88 5.26 -8.23
C ASP A 238 -13.46 5.51 -8.75
N ALA A 239 -12.49 5.71 -7.85
CA ALA A 239 -11.09 5.93 -8.24
C ALA A 239 -10.53 4.67 -8.94
N PRO A 240 -9.90 4.81 -10.12
CA PRO A 240 -9.50 3.66 -10.92
C PRO A 240 -8.33 2.89 -10.28
N LEU A 241 -8.33 1.57 -10.49
CA LEU A 241 -7.21 0.68 -10.20
C LEU A 241 -6.26 0.65 -11.40
N ASP A 242 -5.44 1.68 -11.55
CA ASP A 242 -4.44 1.83 -12.62
C ASP A 242 -3.11 2.37 -12.05
N VAL A 243 -2.12 2.56 -12.92
CA VAL A 243 -0.83 3.14 -12.55
C VAL A 243 -0.70 4.62 -12.92
N GLU A 244 -1.75 5.24 -13.47
CA GLU A 244 -1.74 6.62 -13.97
C GLU A 244 -2.28 7.62 -12.93
N GLY A 245 -3.38 7.26 -12.28
CA GLY A 245 -4.03 8.10 -11.27
C GLY A 245 -3.11 8.47 -10.12
N ARG A 246 -3.14 9.74 -9.72
CA ARG A 246 -2.31 10.27 -8.62
C ARG A 246 -3.14 11.15 -7.71
N SER A 247 -3.11 10.87 -6.42
CA SER A 247 -3.64 11.75 -5.38
C SER A 247 -2.88 11.55 -4.07
N ARG A 248 -2.79 12.59 -3.27
CA ARG A 248 -2.42 12.40 -1.87
C ARG A 248 -3.45 11.51 -1.19
N VAL A 249 -3.02 10.79 -0.18
CA VAL A 249 -3.88 9.96 0.66
C VAL A 249 -4.01 10.61 2.02
N VAL A 250 -5.24 10.71 2.51
CA VAL A 250 -5.53 11.12 3.88
C VAL A 250 -6.46 10.08 4.49
N ALA A 251 -6.06 9.48 5.61
CA ALA A 251 -6.87 8.50 6.32
C ALA A 251 -6.84 8.76 7.83
N ALA A 252 -8.00 8.60 8.48
CA ALA A 252 -8.15 8.86 9.91
C ALA A 252 -9.41 8.18 10.48
N GLY A 253 -9.67 8.39 11.75
CA GLY A 253 -10.86 7.87 12.44
C GLY A 253 -12.19 8.33 11.83
N THR A 254 -12.25 9.55 11.29
CA THR A 254 -13.47 10.12 10.69
C THR A 254 -13.18 10.94 9.43
N ALA A 255 -14.22 11.15 8.61
CA ALA A 255 -14.13 11.99 7.42
C ALA A 255 -13.82 13.47 7.75
N GLU A 256 -14.29 13.95 8.89
CA GLU A 256 -14.04 15.33 9.37
C GLU A 256 -12.56 15.53 9.66
N VAL A 257 -11.89 14.57 10.31
CA VAL A 257 -10.45 14.61 10.57
C VAL A 257 -9.66 14.55 9.27
N CYS A 258 -10.07 13.70 8.31
CA CYS A 258 -9.47 13.68 6.97
C CYS A 258 -9.57 15.04 6.28
N ALA A 259 -10.75 15.69 6.32
CA ALA A 259 -10.96 17.01 5.72
C ALA A 259 -10.10 18.09 6.39
N GLN A 260 -9.96 18.08 7.72
CA GLN A 260 -9.10 19.01 8.47
C GLN A 260 -7.62 18.85 8.08
N LEU A 261 -7.13 17.62 8.02
CA LEU A 261 -5.75 17.32 7.61
C LEU A 261 -5.49 17.76 6.16
N HIS A 262 -6.42 17.46 5.24
CA HIS A 262 -6.31 17.89 3.86
C HIS A 262 -6.27 19.41 3.74
N ALA A 263 -7.17 20.13 4.41
CA ALA A 263 -7.21 21.59 4.38
C ALA A 263 -5.90 22.21 4.90
N ALA A 264 -5.36 21.70 6.01
CA ALA A 264 -4.09 22.15 6.56
C ALA A 264 -2.92 21.93 5.60
N LEU A 265 -2.86 20.76 4.95
CA LEU A 265 -1.79 20.42 4.01
C LEU A 265 -1.91 21.12 2.65
N SER A 266 -3.05 21.70 2.35
CA SER A 266 -3.31 22.42 1.07
C SER A 266 -3.11 23.94 1.18
N ALA A 267 -3.02 24.46 2.42
CA ALA A 267 -2.68 25.84 2.71
C ALA A 267 -1.18 26.10 2.53
#